data_2ea26e5d914a9e4c5bf5d6eb233b2e68
#
_entry.id   2ea26e5d914a9e4c5bf5d6eb233b2e68
#
_cell.length_a   1.000
_cell.length_b   1.000
_cell.length_c   1.000
_cell.angle_alpha   90.00
_cell.angle_beta   90.00
_cell.angle_gamma   90.00
#
_symmetry.space_group_name_H-M   'P 1'
#
loop_
_entity.id
_entity.type
_entity.pdbx_description
1 polymer ?
#
loop_
_entity_poly.entity_id
_entity_poly.type
_entity_poly.pdbx_seq_one_letter_code
_entity_poly.pdbx_strand_id
1 'polypeptide(L)'
;MKKEVFIMHDFKALCRQAHTLVIFKSLHEVPVFEKLLETLAVCESDSDMAIEKYSDFVAELFAYSDNLTEYMLKLVLENENLFMLKKGEGKETGALLEECLANELAVIEELSQIPSDEIISKIDYDGFLPRYATQKLDFSQIYADRIHAIGQYGYGIYSQYHVFVIKDGKIVPVEYPDDIKLSDLHNYERERQEVIN
;
A
#
# COMPACT_ATOMS: atom_id res chain seq x y z
N MET A 1 -20.10 -10.89 26.24
CA MET A 1 -19.50 -11.31 24.96
C MET A 1 -20.36 -10.67 23.86
N LYS A 2 -19.88 -9.59 23.22
CA LYS A 2 -20.53 -9.08 22.00
C LYS A 2 -20.18 -10.07 20.89
N LYS A 3 -21.20 -10.64 20.25
CA LYS A 3 -21.01 -11.35 18.98
C LYS A 3 -20.52 -10.33 17.95
N GLU A 4 -19.25 -10.38 17.60
CA GLU A 4 -18.80 -9.72 16.39
C GLU A 4 -19.55 -10.37 15.23
N VAL A 5 -20.30 -9.54 14.51
CA VAL A 5 -20.93 -9.94 13.26
C VAL A 5 -19.80 -10.07 12.27
N PHE A 6 -19.37 -11.31 11.98
CA PHE A 6 -18.44 -11.59 10.90
C PHE A 6 -19.14 -11.21 9.60
N ILE A 7 -18.75 -10.11 9.01
CA ILE A 7 -19.13 -9.77 7.64
C ILE A 7 -18.32 -10.73 6.76
N MET A 8 -18.98 -11.68 6.13
CA MET A 8 -18.33 -12.55 5.14
C MET A 8 -18.21 -11.76 3.83
N HIS A 9 -16.98 -11.62 3.33
CA HIS A 9 -16.70 -10.93 2.08
C HIS A 9 -17.06 -11.81 0.86
N ASP A 10 -17.58 -11.19 -0.19
CA ASP A 10 -17.69 -11.83 -1.51
C ASP A 10 -16.36 -11.69 -2.26
N PHE A 11 -15.48 -12.67 -2.11
CA PHE A 11 -14.15 -12.64 -2.70
C PHE A 11 -14.16 -12.48 -4.22
N LYS A 12 -15.14 -13.08 -4.91
CA LYS A 12 -15.26 -12.96 -6.36
C LYS A 12 -15.67 -11.55 -6.79
N ALA A 13 -16.58 -10.93 -6.02
CA ALA A 13 -16.94 -9.54 -6.27
C ALA A 13 -15.75 -8.60 -6.02
N LEU A 14 -15.04 -8.78 -4.91
CA LEU A 14 -13.85 -7.98 -4.57
C LEU A 14 -12.73 -8.11 -5.62
N CYS A 15 -12.43 -9.32 -6.09
CA CYS A 15 -11.47 -9.51 -7.17
C CYS A 15 -11.89 -8.78 -8.45
N ARG A 16 -13.18 -8.80 -8.82
CA ARG A 16 -13.69 -8.07 -10.00
C ARG A 16 -13.55 -6.56 -9.81
N GLN A 17 -13.87 -6.04 -8.63
CA GLN A 17 -13.71 -4.62 -8.30
C GLN A 17 -12.23 -4.21 -8.31
N ALA A 18 -11.32 -5.02 -7.76
CA ALA A 18 -9.89 -4.77 -7.83
C ALA A 18 -9.39 -4.65 -9.28
N HIS A 19 -9.92 -5.45 -10.20
CA HIS A 19 -9.54 -5.34 -11.62
C HIS A 19 -10.02 -4.05 -12.30
N THR A 20 -10.92 -3.28 -11.68
CA THR A 20 -11.40 -2.00 -12.21
C THR A 20 -10.58 -0.80 -11.77
N LEU A 21 -9.54 -0.98 -10.95
CA LEU A 21 -8.66 0.10 -10.50
C LEU A 21 -8.04 0.86 -11.68
N VAL A 22 -8.12 2.18 -11.65
CA VAL A 22 -7.58 3.11 -12.66
C VAL A 22 -6.53 4.02 -12.05
N ILE A 23 -6.82 4.62 -10.89
CA ILE A 23 -5.90 5.51 -10.16
C ILE A 23 -4.76 4.69 -9.55
N PHE A 24 -5.11 3.61 -8.86
CA PHE A 24 -4.15 2.68 -8.24
C PHE A 24 -3.83 1.48 -9.12
N LYS A 25 -3.86 1.64 -10.45
CA LYS A 25 -3.63 0.56 -11.41
C LYS A 25 -2.30 -0.17 -11.21
N SER A 26 -1.27 0.55 -10.81
CA SER A 26 0.07 0.00 -10.54
C SER A 26 0.13 -0.98 -9.36
N LEU A 27 -0.89 -1.04 -8.50
CA LEU A 27 -0.95 -2.07 -7.44
C LEU A 27 -0.97 -3.49 -8.01
N HIS A 28 -1.48 -3.69 -9.23
CA HIS A 28 -1.43 -5.00 -9.91
C HIS A 28 -0.01 -5.47 -10.25
N GLU A 29 0.98 -4.58 -10.19
CA GLU A 29 2.40 -4.92 -10.38
C GLU A 29 3.09 -5.24 -9.04
N VAL A 30 2.38 -5.09 -7.92
CA VAL A 30 2.90 -5.40 -6.57
C VAL A 30 2.64 -6.87 -6.25
N PRO A 31 3.68 -7.69 -6.02
CA PRO A 31 3.52 -9.13 -5.84
C PRO A 31 2.55 -9.53 -4.73
N VAL A 32 2.54 -8.82 -3.59
CA VAL A 32 1.61 -9.10 -2.48
C VAL A 32 0.17 -8.89 -2.91
N PHE A 33 -0.12 -7.82 -3.66
CA PHE A 33 -1.47 -7.53 -4.14
C PHE A 33 -1.94 -8.55 -5.17
N GLU A 34 -1.08 -8.89 -6.14
CA GLU A 34 -1.36 -9.90 -7.16
C GLU A 34 -1.66 -11.26 -6.53
N LYS A 35 -0.77 -11.73 -5.63
CA LYS A 35 -0.92 -13.02 -4.94
C LYS A 35 -2.15 -13.08 -4.03
N LEU A 36 -2.52 -11.97 -3.38
CA LEU A 36 -3.77 -11.87 -2.64
C LEU A 36 -4.97 -12.14 -3.57
N LEU A 37 -5.05 -11.45 -4.71
CA LEU A 37 -6.15 -11.63 -5.66
C LEU A 37 -6.19 -13.05 -6.24
N GLU A 38 -5.03 -13.65 -6.55
CA GLU A 38 -4.94 -15.04 -6.98
C GLU A 38 -5.48 -16.00 -5.92
N THR A 39 -5.12 -15.78 -4.64
CA THR A 39 -5.63 -16.58 -3.52
C THR A 39 -7.14 -16.47 -3.39
N LEU A 40 -7.68 -15.25 -3.39
CA LEU A 40 -9.14 -15.03 -3.29
C LEU A 40 -9.92 -15.61 -4.46
N ALA A 41 -9.31 -15.68 -5.64
CA ALA A 41 -9.96 -16.24 -6.83
C ALA A 41 -10.16 -17.76 -6.75
N VAL A 42 -9.28 -18.47 -6.02
CA VAL A 42 -9.27 -19.96 -6.00
C VAL A 42 -9.71 -20.56 -4.67
N CYS A 43 -9.69 -19.81 -3.55
CA CYS A 43 -9.90 -20.35 -2.20
C CYS A 43 -11.24 -21.07 -1.98
N GLU A 44 -12.26 -20.80 -2.81
CA GLU A 44 -13.57 -21.46 -2.73
C GLU A 44 -13.76 -22.59 -3.78
N SER A 45 -12.80 -22.81 -4.68
CA SER A 45 -13.01 -23.68 -5.84
C SER A 45 -12.01 -24.81 -5.99
N ASP A 46 -10.77 -24.65 -5.49
CA ASP A 46 -9.69 -25.63 -5.64
C ASP A 46 -8.80 -25.58 -4.40
N SER A 47 -8.98 -26.53 -3.48
CA SER A 47 -8.27 -26.51 -2.19
C SER A 47 -6.77 -26.72 -2.33
N ASP A 48 -6.29 -27.58 -3.25
CA ASP A 48 -4.85 -27.80 -3.42
C ASP A 48 -4.17 -26.54 -3.96
N MET A 49 -4.77 -25.90 -4.97
CA MET A 49 -4.29 -24.64 -5.51
C MET A 49 -4.43 -23.51 -4.48
N ALA A 50 -5.49 -23.48 -3.68
CA ALA A 50 -5.70 -22.50 -2.64
C ALA A 50 -4.64 -22.55 -1.53
N ILE A 51 -4.21 -23.74 -1.12
CA ILE A 51 -3.12 -23.94 -0.16
C ILE A 51 -1.82 -23.32 -0.69
N GLU A 52 -1.47 -23.64 -1.96
CA GLU A 52 -0.27 -23.12 -2.61
C GLU A 52 -0.32 -21.58 -2.70
N LYS A 53 -1.40 -21.03 -3.29
CA LYS A 53 -1.56 -19.59 -3.49
C LYS A 53 -1.59 -18.81 -2.18
N TYR A 54 -2.30 -19.33 -1.17
CA TYR A 54 -2.32 -18.73 0.16
C TYR A 54 -0.94 -18.69 0.81
N SER A 55 -0.20 -19.79 0.72
CA SER A 55 1.16 -19.87 1.27
C SER A 55 2.12 -18.91 0.56
N ASP A 56 2.03 -18.81 -0.76
CA ASP A 56 2.81 -17.88 -1.57
C ASP A 56 2.48 -16.42 -1.24
N PHE A 57 1.19 -16.11 -1.04
CA PHE A 57 0.74 -14.78 -0.64
C PHE A 57 1.29 -14.39 0.74
N VAL A 58 1.14 -15.27 1.75
CA VAL A 58 1.60 -14.97 3.11
C VAL A 58 3.13 -14.89 3.18
N ALA A 59 3.84 -15.74 2.44
CA ALA A 59 5.30 -15.68 2.35
C ALA A 59 5.77 -14.34 1.75
N GLU A 60 5.09 -13.86 0.72
CA GLU A 60 5.39 -12.55 0.11
C GLU A 60 5.08 -11.40 1.08
N LEU A 61 3.91 -11.43 1.74
CA LEU A 61 3.54 -10.41 2.71
C LEU A 61 4.57 -10.34 3.86
N PHE A 62 4.99 -11.48 4.40
CA PHE A 62 5.93 -11.54 5.53
C PHE A 62 7.35 -11.05 5.19
N ALA A 63 7.69 -10.94 3.91
CA ALA A 63 8.92 -10.27 3.51
C ALA A 63 8.92 -8.76 3.85
N TYR A 64 7.73 -8.17 4.06
CA TYR A 64 7.57 -6.73 4.30
C TYR A 64 6.85 -6.42 5.62
N SER A 65 5.81 -7.17 5.98
CA SER A 65 4.95 -6.93 7.16
C SER A 65 4.20 -8.19 7.54
N ASP A 66 3.83 -8.31 8.82
CA ASP A 66 2.89 -9.31 9.31
C ASP A 66 1.43 -8.79 9.37
N ASN A 67 1.21 -7.50 9.00
CA ASN A 67 -0.08 -6.84 8.99
C ASN A 67 -0.44 -6.38 7.56
N LEU A 68 -1.44 -7.04 6.98
CA LEU A 68 -1.89 -6.75 5.60
C LEU A 68 -2.42 -5.32 5.47
N THR A 69 -3.20 -4.84 6.46
CA THR A 69 -3.81 -3.51 6.39
C THR A 69 -2.75 -2.40 6.40
N GLU A 70 -1.73 -2.52 7.26
CA GLU A 70 -0.63 -1.55 7.31
C GLU A 70 0.17 -1.55 6.02
N TYR A 71 0.46 -2.73 5.49
CA TYR A 71 1.20 -2.86 4.25
C TYR A 71 0.44 -2.23 3.06
N MET A 72 -0.86 -2.54 2.92
CA MET A 72 -1.69 -1.99 1.85
C MET A 72 -1.86 -0.47 1.98
N LEU A 73 -2.04 0.04 3.20
CA LEU A 73 -2.10 1.48 3.43
C LEU A 73 -0.79 2.17 3.01
N LYS A 74 0.36 1.56 3.35
CA LYS A 74 1.66 2.06 2.92
C LYS A 74 1.74 2.15 1.39
N LEU A 75 1.34 1.10 0.67
CA LEU A 75 1.31 1.10 -0.79
C LEU A 75 0.44 2.22 -1.36
N VAL A 76 -0.73 2.47 -0.77
CA VAL A 76 -1.65 3.54 -1.18
C VAL A 76 -1.03 4.92 -0.97
N LEU A 77 -0.39 5.15 0.20
CA LEU A 77 0.20 6.44 0.53
C LEU A 77 1.48 6.75 -0.25
N GLU A 78 2.22 5.72 -0.65
CA GLU A 78 3.44 5.86 -1.48
C GLU A 78 3.16 5.89 -2.98
N ASN A 79 1.93 5.55 -3.39
CA ASN A 79 1.58 5.46 -4.80
C ASN A 79 1.59 6.81 -5.49
N GLU A 80 2.47 6.97 -6.48
CA GLU A 80 2.51 8.14 -7.37
C GLU A 80 1.47 7.97 -8.49
N ASN A 81 0.28 8.50 -8.27
CA ASN A 81 -0.82 8.38 -9.21
C ASN A 81 -1.27 9.73 -9.77
N LEU A 82 -2.12 9.67 -10.79
CA LEU A 82 -2.64 10.87 -11.48
C LEU A 82 -3.35 11.85 -10.52
N PHE A 83 -4.05 11.35 -9.50
CA PHE A 83 -4.76 12.20 -8.53
C PHE A 83 -3.76 13.01 -7.70
N MET A 84 -2.72 12.35 -7.17
CA MET A 84 -1.65 12.98 -6.41
C MET A 84 -0.89 14.02 -7.22
N LEU A 85 -0.56 13.69 -8.48
CA LEU A 85 0.13 14.62 -9.39
C LEU A 85 -0.68 15.89 -9.61
N LYS A 86 -1.98 15.76 -9.93
CA LYS A 86 -2.86 16.92 -10.13
C LYS A 86 -2.98 17.79 -8.88
N LYS A 87 -3.18 17.18 -7.71
CA LYS A 87 -3.27 17.92 -6.44
C LYS A 87 -1.94 18.60 -6.08
N GLY A 88 -0.79 17.93 -6.31
CA GLY A 88 0.53 18.51 -6.11
C GLY A 88 0.83 19.70 -7.03
N GLU A 89 0.26 19.73 -8.22
CA GLU A 89 0.34 20.85 -9.16
C GLU A 89 -0.70 21.96 -8.89
N GLY A 90 -1.54 21.83 -7.86
CA GLY A 90 -2.63 22.76 -7.55
C GLY A 90 -3.78 22.73 -8.58
N LYS A 91 -3.88 21.66 -9.37
CA LYS A 91 -4.94 21.50 -10.38
C LYS A 91 -6.20 20.88 -9.78
N GLU A 92 -7.36 21.26 -10.33
CA GLU A 92 -8.62 20.61 -10.00
C GLU A 92 -8.65 19.17 -10.56
N THR A 93 -9.17 18.25 -9.77
CA THR A 93 -9.26 16.83 -10.12
C THR A 93 -10.55 16.49 -10.88
N GLY A 94 -11.63 17.24 -10.64
CA GLY A 94 -12.94 16.99 -11.23
C GLY A 94 -13.70 15.83 -10.56
N ALA A 95 -15.03 15.91 -10.58
CA ALA A 95 -15.91 15.01 -9.84
C ALA A 95 -15.74 13.53 -10.20
N LEU A 96 -15.53 13.21 -11.48
CA LEU A 96 -15.34 11.82 -11.91
C LEU A 96 -14.07 11.18 -11.35
N LEU A 97 -12.97 11.93 -11.29
CA LEU A 97 -11.72 11.39 -10.73
C LEU A 97 -11.82 11.26 -9.19
N GLU A 98 -12.55 12.15 -8.53
CA GLU A 98 -12.82 12.05 -7.09
C GLU A 98 -13.74 10.87 -6.76
N GLU A 99 -14.75 10.59 -7.60
CA GLU A 99 -15.59 9.40 -7.48
C GLU A 99 -14.76 8.11 -7.67
N CYS A 100 -13.90 8.04 -8.68
CA CYS A 100 -12.98 6.92 -8.88
C CYS A 100 -12.09 6.71 -7.64
N LEU A 101 -11.48 7.77 -7.12
CA LEU A 101 -10.64 7.69 -5.94
C LEU A 101 -11.38 7.09 -4.74
N ALA A 102 -12.57 7.61 -4.45
CA ALA A 102 -13.36 7.14 -3.30
C ALA A 102 -13.73 5.65 -3.43
N ASN A 103 -14.16 5.22 -4.60
CA ASN A 103 -14.48 3.81 -4.86
C ASN A 103 -13.25 2.92 -4.77
N GLU A 104 -12.13 3.32 -5.34
CA GLU A 104 -10.90 2.52 -5.36
C GLU A 104 -10.29 2.40 -3.96
N LEU A 105 -10.28 3.47 -3.16
CA LEU A 105 -9.84 3.42 -1.77
C LEU A 105 -10.70 2.47 -0.95
N ALA A 106 -12.04 2.48 -1.13
CA ALA A 106 -12.94 1.58 -0.43
C ALA A 106 -12.66 0.11 -0.78
N VAL A 107 -12.42 -0.22 -2.06
CA VAL A 107 -12.07 -1.59 -2.49
C VAL A 107 -10.73 -2.04 -1.90
N ILE A 108 -9.70 -1.19 -1.92
CA ILE A 108 -8.38 -1.53 -1.38
C ILE A 108 -8.44 -1.68 0.14
N GLU A 109 -9.19 -0.81 0.81
CA GLU A 109 -9.44 -0.91 2.26
C GLU A 109 -10.11 -2.24 2.61
N GLU A 110 -11.20 -2.60 1.92
CA GLU A 110 -11.93 -3.86 2.14
C GLU A 110 -11.02 -5.07 1.93
N LEU A 111 -10.25 -5.12 0.84
CA LEU A 111 -9.25 -6.17 0.59
C LEU A 111 -8.21 -6.26 1.71
N SER A 112 -7.74 -5.12 2.22
CA SER A 112 -6.72 -5.05 3.26
C SER A 112 -7.19 -5.54 4.63
N GLN A 113 -8.51 -5.53 4.86
CA GLN A 113 -9.14 -5.88 6.14
C GLN A 113 -9.69 -7.31 6.17
N ILE A 114 -9.51 -8.10 5.09
CA ILE A 114 -9.91 -9.52 5.07
C ILE A 114 -9.05 -10.29 6.09
N PRO A 115 -9.64 -10.86 7.16
CA PRO A 115 -8.87 -11.61 8.14
C PRO A 115 -8.34 -12.91 7.55
N SER A 116 -7.13 -13.31 7.95
CA SER A 116 -6.56 -14.60 7.52
C SER A 116 -7.48 -15.78 7.81
N ASP A 117 -8.18 -15.76 8.96
CA ASP A 117 -9.11 -16.83 9.35
C ASP A 117 -10.31 -16.95 8.40
N GLU A 118 -10.73 -15.86 7.77
CA GLU A 118 -11.82 -15.91 6.78
C GLU A 118 -11.37 -16.64 5.51
N ILE A 119 -10.18 -16.36 4.98
CA ILE A 119 -9.63 -17.05 3.82
C ILE A 119 -9.38 -18.52 4.17
N ILE A 120 -8.74 -18.80 5.31
CA ILE A 120 -8.45 -20.16 5.78
C ILE A 120 -9.74 -20.99 5.90
N SER A 121 -10.82 -20.39 6.39
CA SER A 121 -12.11 -21.08 6.55
C SER A 121 -12.76 -21.55 5.23
N LYS A 122 -12.31 -21.00 4.10
CA LYS A 122 -12.77 -21.36 2.75
C LYS A 122 -11.93 -22.46 2.10
N ILE A 123 -10.74 -22.72 2.65
CA ILE A 123 -9.81 -23.76 2.15
C ILE A 123 -10.11 -25.06 2.89
N ASP A 124 -10.46 -26.10 2.16
CA ASP A 124 -10.71 -27.43 2.73
C ASP A 124 -9.37 -28.11 3.06
N TYR A 125 -8.80 -27.74 4.22
CA TYR A 125 -7.51 -28.25 4.71
C TYR A 125 -7.42 -28.22 6.23
N ASP A 126 -7.20 -29.40 6.83
CA ASP A 126 -7.09 -29.56 8.30
C ASP A 126 -5.69 -29.28 8.86
N GLY A 127 -4.71 -29.01 8.01
CA GLY A 127 -3.33 -28.73 8.42
C GLY A 127 -3.11 -27.28 8.86
N PHE A 128 -1.86 -26.97 9.19
CA PHE A 128 -1.46 -25.63 9.58
C PHE A 128 -1.35 -24.70 8.36
N LEU A 129 -2.04 -23.56 8.41
CA LEU A 129 -1.82 -22.41 7.52
C LEU A 129 -1.40 -21.20 8.34
N PRO A 130 -0.37 -20.43 7.90
CA PRO A 130 0.10 -19.26 8.62
C PRO A 130 -0.97 -18.17 8.65
N ARG A 131 -1.00 -17.37 9.74
CA ARG A 131 -1.93 -16.25 9.90
C ARG A 131 -1.18 -14.93 9.82
N TYR A 132 -1.81 -13.95 9.22
CA TYR A 132 -1.40 -12.55 9.23
C TYR A 132 -2.39 -11.69 10.01
N ALA A 133 -1.95 -10.52 10.43
CA ALA A 133 -2.79 -9.55 11.14
C ALA A 133 -3.51 -8.61 10.17
N THR A 134 -4.68 -8.13 10.61
CA THR A 134 -5.40 -7.02 9.99
C THR A 134 -5.91 -6.07 11.06
N GLN A 135 -6.22 -4.84 10.68
CA GLN A 135 -6.83 -3.85 11.57
C GLN A 135 -7.82 -2.98 10.79
N LYS A 136 -8.73 -2.32 11.51
CA LYS A 136 -9.66 -1.38 10.89
C LYS A 136 -9.01 -0.02 10.79
N LEU A 137 -8.82 0.47 9.58
CA LEU A 137 -8.35 1.81 9.25
C LEU A 137 -9.30 2.42 8.22
N ASP A 138 -9.48 3.72 8.26
CA ASP A 138 -10.22 4.49 7.26
C ASP A 138 -9.22 5.05 6.24
N PHE A 139 -9.06 4.36 5.11
CA PHE A 139 -8.13 4.74 4.06
C PHE A 139 -8.51 6.08 3.42
N SER A 140 -9.80 6.34 3.29
CA SER A 140 -10.30 7.59 2.71
C SER A 140 -9.91 8.79 3.56
N GLN A 141 -10.10 8.69 4.89
CA GLN A 141 -9.72 9.77 5.81
C GLN A 141 -8.19 9.96 5.84
N ILE A 142 -7.42 8.88 5.96
CA ILE A 142 -5.95 8.94 6.03
C ILE A 142 -5.37 9.51 4.72
N TYR A 143 -5.93 9.09 3.56
CA TYR A 143 -5.51 9.61 2.26
C TYR A 143 -5.89 11.09 2.08
N ALA A 144 -7.07 11.51 2.55
CA ALA A 144 -7.48 12.92 2.53
C ALA A 144 -6.54 13.79 3.37
N ASP A 145 -6.19 13.36 4.58
CA ASP A 145 -5.23 14.05 5.44
C ASP A 145 -3.86 14.15 4.77
N ARG A 146 -3.43 13.10 4.08
CA ARG A 146 -2.21 13.08 3.28
C ARG A 146 -2.25 14.10 2.14
N ILE A 147 -3.37 14.18 1.41
CA ILE A 147 -3.55 15.17 0.33
C ILE A 147 -3.46 16.61 0.86
N HIS A 148 -4.10 16.90 2.01
CA HIS A 148 -4.02 18.23 2.62
C HIS A 148 -2.59 18.62 3.00
N ALA A 149 -1.79 17.64 3.42
CA ALA A 149 -0.39 17.84 3.80
C ALA A 149 0.60 17.80 2.62
N ILE A 150 0.15 17.53 1.39
CA ILE A 150 1.02 17.30 0.24
C ILE A 150 1.96 18.46 -0.05
N GLY A 151 1.52 19.69 0.17
CA GLY A 151 2.33 20.90 -0.01
C GLY A 151 3.46 21.01 1.02
N GLN A 152 3.33 20.34 2.17
CA GLN A 152 4.30 20.36 3.25
C GLN A 152 5.25 19.16 3.22
N TYR A 153 4.73 17.96 2.91
CA TYR A 153 5.47 16.71 3.05
C TYR A 153 5.84 16.06 1.70
N GLY A 154 5.39 16.64 0.58
CA GLY A 154 5.53 16.03 -0.75
C GLY A 154 4.56 14.85 -0.94
N TYR A 155 4.74 14.06 -2.00
CA TYR A 155 3.93 12.89 -2.33
C TYR A 155 4.81 11.68 -2.68
N GLY A 156 4.23 10.48 -2.66
CA GLY A 156 4.94 9.25 -2.98
C GLY A 156 6.13 9.00 -2.04
N ILE A 157 7.21 8.48 -2.58
CA ILE A 157 8.45 8.17 -1.85
C ILE A 157 9.12 9.42 -1.26
N TYR A 158 8.90 10.60 -1.85
CA TYR A 158 9.50 11.87 -1.39
C TYR A 158 8.99 12.33 -0.03
N SER A 159 7.90 11.78 0.47
CA SER A 159 7.37 12.09 1.79
C SER A 159 7.99 11.26 2.92
N GLN A 160 8.58 10.12 2.58
CA GLN A 160 9.14 9.19 3.57
C GLN A 160 10.64 9.33 3.70
N TYR A 161 11.31 9.71 2.62
CA TYR A 161 12.76 9.79 2.56
C TYR A 161 13.21 11.22 2.29
N HIS A 162 14.27 11.64 2.98
CA HIS A 162 14.83 12.99 2.83
C HIS A 162 16.10 12.99 1.98
N VAL A 163 16.65 11.82 1.69
CA VAL A 163 17.87 11.66 0.90
C VAL A 163 17.61 10.69 -0.24
N PHE A 164 18.02 11.09 -1.45
CA PHE A 164 17.88 10.30 -2.67
C PHE A 164 19.20 10.25 -3.41
N VAL A 165 19.45 9.15 -4.09
CA VAL A 165 20.60 8.97 -4.99
C VAL A 165 20.10 8.62 -6.40
N ILE A 166 20.92 8.98 -7.40
CA ILE A 166 20.66 8.53 -8.79
C ILE A 166 21.42 7.23 -9.00
N LYS A 167 20.69 6.14 -9.25
CA LYS A 167 21.24 4.84 -9.57
C LYS A 167 20.64 4.35 -10.89
N ASP A 168 21.47 4.07 -11.87
CA ASP A 168 21.06 3.61 -13.20
C ASP A 168 20.02 4.54 -13.88
N GLY A 169 20.19 5.88 -13.68
CA GLY A 169 19.31 6.90 -14.23
C GLY A 169 17.95 7.05 -13.51
N LYS A 170 17.74 6.36 -12.39
CA LYS A 170 16.54 6.47 -11.56
C LYS A 170 16.87 7.09 -10.20
N ILE A 171 15.89 7.86 -9.68
CA ILE A 171 15.97 8.39 -8.32
C ILE A 171 15.57 7.26 -7.35
N VAL A 172 16.48 6.90 -6.43
CA VAL A 172 16.27 5.85 -5.43
C VAL A 172 16.40 6.45 -4.04
N PRO A 173 15.46 6.20 -3.11
CA PRO A 173 15.57 6.68 -1.75
C PRO A 173 16.69 5.98 -1.00
N VAL A 174 17.30 6.69 -0.05
CA VAL A 174 18.26 6.14 0.91
C VAL A 174 17.53 5.86 2.21
N GLU A 175 17.34 4.58 2.54
CA GLU A 175 16.57 4.16 3.73
C GLU A 175 17.27 4.55 5.04
N TYR A 176 18.61 4.55 5.04
CA TYR A 176 19.44 4.89 6.18
C TYR A 176 20.48 5.93 5.76
N PRO A 177 20.09 7.22 5.61
CA PRO A 177 21.06 8.27 5.31
C PRO A 177 21.97 8.49 6.52
N ASP A 178 23.23 8.82 6.27
CA ASP A 178 24.14 9.25 7.35
C ASP A 178 23.56 10.47 8.04
N ASP A 179 23.54 10.45 9.38
CA ASP A 179 23.07 11.57 10.23
C ASP A 179 24.01 12.80 10.24
N ILE A 180 24.98 12.86 9.32
CA ILE A 180 25.94 13.94 9.19
C ILE A 180 25.23 15.19 8.68
N LYS A 181 25.12 16.19 9.54
CA LYS A 181 24.59 17.52 9.18
C LYS A 181 25.69 18.39 8.58
N LEU A 182 25.29 19.36 7.75
CA LEU A 182 26.22 20.39 7.24
C LEU A 182 26.99 21.09 8.37
N SER A 183 26.40 21.19 9.58
CA SER A 183 27.04 21.70 10.78
C SER A 183 28.22 20.86 11.28
N ASP A 184 28.22 19.57 10.95
CA ASP A 184 29.21 18.60 11.47
C ASP A 184 30.45 18.52 10.57
N LEU A 185 30.41 19.20 9.41
CA LEU A 185 31.53 19.33 8.49
C LEU A 185 32.49 20.42 8.98
N HIS A 186 33.56 20.01 9.64
CA HIS A 186 34.62 20.92 10.06
C HIS A 186 35.54 21.25 8.88
N ASN A 187 35.97 22.52 8.77
CA ASN A 187 36.87 23.07 7.73
C ASN A 187 36.25 23.19 6.32
N TYR A 188 34.90 23.21 6.23
CA TYR A 188 34.17 23.41 4.97
C TYR A 188 33.23 24.64 5.04
N GLU A 189 33.61 25.68 5.79
CA GLU A 189 32.77 26.85 6.04
C GLU A 189 32.43 27.63 4.76
N ARG A 190 33.34 27.67 3.79
CA ARG A 190 33.12 28.33 2.49
C ARG A 190 32.14 27.56 1.63
N GLU A 191 32.34 26.28 1.49
CA GLU A 191 31.49 25.37 0.71
C GLU A 191 30.08 25.29 1.32
N ARG A 192 29.96 25.31 2.65
CA ARG A 192 28.67 25.36 3.35
C ARG A 192 27.86 26.61 3.01
N GLN A 193 28.53 27.78 2.91
CA GLN A 193 27.88 29.05 2.53
C GLN A 193 27.43 29.03 1.06
N GLU A 194 28.18 28.39 0.17
CA GLU A 194 27.81 28.25 -1.24
C GLU A 194 26.58 27.34 -1.46
N VAL A 195 26.32 26.40 -0.55
CA VAL A 195 25.15 25.48 -0.62
C VAL A 195 23.90 26.13 -0.01
N ILE A 196 24.04 27.08 0.93
CA ILE A 196 22.93 27.71 1.65
C ILE A 196 22.37 28.94 0.90
N ASN A 197 23.13 29.53 -0.02
CA ASN A 197 22.73 30.66 -0.86
C ASN A 197 22.16 30.19 -2.20
#